data_85efa4c52440418b891bdc441faca3b4
#
_entry.id   85efa4c52440418b891bdc441faca3b4
#
_cell.length_a   1.000
_cell.length_b   1.000
_cell.length_c   1.000
_cell.angle_alpha   90.00
_cell.angle_beta   90.00
_cell.angle_gamma   90.00
#
_symmetry.space_group_name_H-M   'P 1'
#
loop_
_entity.id
_entity.type
_entity.pdbx_description
1 polymer ?
#
loop_
_entity_poly.entity_id
_entity_poly.type
_entity_poly.pdbx_seq_one_letter_code
_entity_poly.pdbx_strand_id
1 'polypeptide(L)'
;MSSVSTRTLVLRALGELLPHKAIPPTSLELSLALGCTSEELNNAFIETFTLPTDETLHYLSSEYLAKTISPLTGRQDVTLIHSRRQEAREYAFRYNFYETYAGELMLASTERGLCVSLCTFMDRSGALERIEQEFHPKALIQSTSAFHDEALCHLTSLGKRASLPPLHLFGTPFQCGVWEAMLHIPSGRCCHYQDLATLVGKPRGAQAVGTAVGANPLAPFIPCHRVLPRTDTLGDYYWGSALKALVLLPELISSPLY
;
A
#
# COMPACT_ATOMS: atom_id res chain seq x y z
N MET A 1 14.67 27.43 13.28
CA MET A 1 14.66 25.96 13.07
C MET A 1 13.42 25.67 12.25
N SER A 2 13.54 25.17 11.01
CA SER A 2 12.38 24.83 10.20
C SER A 2 11.65 23.68 10.88
N SER A 3 10.38 23.88 11.20
CA SER A 3 9.54 22.82 11.76
C SER A 3 9.47 21.72 10.72
N VAL A 4 10.10 20.60 11.01
CA VAL A 4 9.89 19.36 10.24
C VAL A 4 8.39 19.06 10.34
N SER A 5 7.70 18.88 9.21
CA SER A 5 6.27 18.59 9.28
C SER A 5 6.05 17.27 10.04
N THR A 6 4.98 17.19 10.83
CA THR A 6 4.55 15.98 11.57
C THR A 6 4.71 14.72 10.73
N ARG A 7 4.23 14.77 9.50
CA ARG A 7 4.31 13.66 8.55
C ARG A 7 5.74 13.27 8.21
N THR A 8 6.62 14.25 7.98
CA THR A 8 8.02 13.98 7.68
C THR A 8 8.71 13.29 8.85
N LEU A 9 8.41 13.69 10.07
CA LEU A 9 8.95 13.08 11.27
C LEU A 9 8.48 11.61 11.41
N VAL A 10 7.18 11.35 11.22
CA VAL A 10 6.61 10.00 11.23
C VAL A 10 7.23 9.12 10.15
N LEU A 11 7.35 9.61 8.91
CA LEU A 11 7.96 8.84 7.82
C LEU A 11 9.44 8.53 8.09
N ARG A 12 10.19 9.47 8.66
CA ARG A 12 11.59 9.22 9.07
C ARG A 12 11.65 8.17 10.17
N ALA A 13 10.78 8.25 11.20
CA ALA A 13 10.71 7.26 12.27
C ALA A 13 10.37 5.87 11.74
N LEU A 14 9.38 5.75 10.86
CA LEU A 14 9.04 4.49 10.22
C LEU A 14 10.13 3.99 9.28
N GLY A 15 10.94 4.89 8.70
CA GLY A 15 12.10 4.55 7.87
C GLY A 15 13.26 3.95 8.67
N GLU A 16 13.41 4.31 9.94
CA GLU A 16 14.38 3.71 10.85
C GLU A 16 13.98 2.28 11.28
N LEU A 17 12.72 1.88 11.02
CA LEU A 17 12.29 0.51 11.21
C LEU A 17 13.02 -0.37 10.19
N LEU A 18 13.92 -1.21 10.65
CA LEU A 18 14.52 -2.20 9.78
C LEU A 18 13.46 -3.22 9.39
N PRO A 19 13.17 -3.41 8.09
CA PRO A 19 12.05 -4.21 7.62
C PRO A 19 12.09 -5.68 8.07
N HIS A 20 13.22 -6.13 8.56
CA HIS A 20 13.46 -7.51 9.02
C HIS A 20 13.59 -7.64 10.54
N LYS A 21 13.44 -6.56 11.31
CA LYS A 21 13.45 -6.64 12.78
C LYS A 21 12.13 -7.18 13.33
N ALA A 22 12.24 -8.16 14.21
CA ALA A 22 11.11 -8.76 14.91
C ALA A 22 10.51 -7.84 15.98
N ILE A 23 11.36 -7.00 16.59
CA ILE A 23 11.00 -6.07 17.65
C ILE A 23 11.28 -4.65 17.14
N PRO A 24 10.24 -3.79 17.04
CA PRO A 24 10.45 -2.38 16.71
C PRO A 24 11.30 -1.66 17.77
N PRO A 25 12.03 -0.60 17.38
CA PRO A 25 12.72 0.26 18.33
C PRO A 25 11.72 1.02 19.21
N THR A 26 12.18 1.42 20.39
CA THR A 26 11.39 2.26 21.32
C THR A 26 11.32 3.72 20.85
N SER A 27 10.36 4.48 21.39
CA SER A 27 10.27 5.93 21.16
C SER A 27 11.54 6.68 21.55
N LEU A 28 12.23 6.23 22.60
CA LEU A 28 13.52 6.82 23.03
C LEU A 28 14.62 6.54 21.99
N GLU A 29 14.77 5.31 21.53
CA GLU A 29 15.77 4.96 20.52
C GLU A 29 15.55 5.73 19.22
N LEU A 30 14.29 5.84 18.77
CA LEU A 30 13.93 6.60 17.58
C LEU A 30 14.18 8.09 17.75
N SER A 31 13.80 8.69 18.88
CA SER A 31 14.00 10.12 19.10
C SER A 31 15.47 10.50 19.10
N LEU A 32 16.33 9.65 19.69
CA LEU A 32 17.78 9.82 19.64
C LEU A 32 18.34 9.71 18.22
N ALA A 33 17.90 8.71 17.45
CA ALA A 33 18.33 8.52 16.06
C ALA A 33 17.90 9.69 15.16
N LEU A 34 16.74 10.26 15.41
CA LEU A 34 16.15 11.33 14.60
C LEU A 34 16.59 12.75 15.03
N GLY A 35 17.22 12.88 16.21
CA GLY A 35 17.63 14.16 16.79
C GLY A 35 16.44 15.04 17.21
N CYS A 36 15.36 14.42 17.69
CA CYS A 36 14.19 15.08 18.24
C CYS A 36 13.93 14.63 19.69
N THR A 37 12.97 15.26 20.37
CA THR A 37 12.53 14.79 21.69
C THR A 37 11.51 13.66 21.55
N SER A 38 11.43 12.80 22.57
CA SER A 38 10.38 11.76 22.62
C SER A 38 8.97 12.36 22.64
N GLU A 39 8.82 13.59 23.19
CA GLU A 39 7.54 14.31 23.19
C GLU A 39 7.13 14.75 21.79
N GLU A 40 8.06 15.35 21.03
CA GLU A 40 7.81 15.71 19.62
C GLU A 40 7.44 14.50 18.78
N LEU A 41 8.14 13.38 18.97
CA LEU A 41 7.86 12.13 18.26
C LEU A 41 6.48 11.57 18.65
N ASN A 42 6.16 11.50 19.95
CA ASN A 42 4.85 11.04 20.42
C ASN A 42 3.71 11.91 19.88
N ASN A 43 3.86 13.22 19.92
CA ASN A 43 2.84 14.13 19.37
C ASN A 43 2.61 13.91 17.89
N ALA A 44 3.68 13.67 17.10
CA ALA A 44 3.57 13.36 15.69
C ALA A 44 2.83 12.04 15.44
N PHE A 45 3.07 11.01 16.24
CA PHE A 45 2.35 9.73 16.14
C PHE A 45 0.90 9.84 16.58
N ILE A 46 0.60 10.57 17.66
CA ILE A 46 -0.78 10.81 18.10
C ILE A 46 -1.57 11.57 17.03
N GLU A 47 -0.99 12.60 16.41
CA GLU A 47 -1.62 13.33 15.31
C GLU A 47 -1.92 12.44 14.10
N THR A 48 -1.03 11.50 13.79
CA THR A 48 -1.14 10.63 12.60
C THR A 48 -1.98 9.39 12.86
N PHE A 49 -1.82 8.72 14.00
CA PHE A 49 -2.39 7.40 14.31
C PHE A 49 -3.32 7.38 15.52
N THR A 50 -3.49 8.50 16.21
CA THR A 50 -4.24 8.63 17.49
C THR A 50 -3.66 7.88 18.69
N LEU A 51 -2.46 7.31 18.54
CA LEU A 51 -1.75 6.55 19.56
C LEU A 51 -0.30 7.05 19.71
N PRO A 52 0.29 6.97 20.92
CA PRO A 52 1.71 7.26 21.14
C PRO A 52 2.62 6.33 20.33
N THR A 53 3.89 6.71 20.19
CA THR A 53 4.86 5.98 19.36
C THR A 53 4.97 4.51 19.73
N ASP A 54 5.24 4.19 21.01
CA ASP A 54 5.49 2.80 21.42
C ASP A 54 4.24 1.92 21.27
N GLU A 55 3.05 2.46 21.56
CA GLU A 55 1.79 1.76 21.36
C GLU A 55 1.53 1.52 19.86
N THR A 56 1.78 2.52 19.01
CA THR A 56 1.65 2.38 17.55
C THR A 56 2.60 1.34 17.00
N LEU A 57 3.86 1.38 17.42
CA LEU A 57 4.90 0.47 16.90
C LEU A 57 4.70 -0.97 17.38
N HIS A 58 4.01 -1.19 18.50
CA HIS A 58 3.64 -2.54 18.93
C HIS A 58 2.88 -3.32 17.84
N TYR A 59 2.02 -2.65 17.06
CA TYR A 59 1.30 -3.27 15.93
C TYR A 59 2.22 -3.79 14.81
N LEU A 60 3.48 -3.34 14.76
CA LEU A 60 4.48 -3.78 13.78
C LEU A 60 5.44 -4.83 14.33
N SER A 61 5.30 -5.24 15.59
CA SER A 61 6.08 -6.35 16.14
C SER A 61 5.72 -7.66 15.44
N SER A 62 6.70 -8.57 15.30
CA SER A 62 6.43 -9.88 14.69
C SER A 62 5.41 -10.68 15.48
N GLU A 63 5.37 -10.53 16.82
CA GLU A 63 4.36 -11.16 17.66
C GLU A 63 2.94 -10.70 17.30
N TYR A 64 2.74 -9.40 17.07
CA TYR A 64 1.44 -8.87 16.68
C TYR A 64 1.12 -9.25 15.23
N LEU A 65 2.06 -9.07 14.30
CA LEU A 65 1.87 -9.38 12.89
C LEU A 65 1.56 -10.87 12.68
N ALA A 66 2.20 -11.78 13.40
CA ALA A 66 1.88 -13.21 13.37
C ALA A 66 0.41 -13.50 13.69
N LYS A 67 -0.17 -12.77 14.66
CA LYS A 67 -1.58 -12.90 15.04
C LYS A 67 -2.54 -12.37 13.96
N THR A 68 -2.07 -11.51 13.05
CA THR A 68 -2.88 -10.97 11.94
C THR A 68 -3.00 -11.93 10.77
N ILE A 69 -2.13 -12.95 10.69
CA ILE A 69 -2.17 -13.92 9.59
C ILE A 69 -3.50 -14.64 9.61
N SER A 70 -4.22 -14.56 8.52
CA SER A 70 -5.55 -15.15 8.41
C SER A 70 -5.73 -15.92 7.10
N PRO A 71 -6.63 -16.91 7.07
CA PRO A 71 -7.01 -17.55 5.82
C PRO A 71 -7.54 -16.55 4.80
N LEU A 72 -7.25 -16.76 3.53
CA LEU A 72 -7.75 -15.96 2.42
C LEU A 72 -9.20 -16.36 2.13
N THR A 73 -10.11 -15.82 2.95
CA THR A 73 -11.53 -16.15 2.92
C THR A 73 -12.36 -14.97 2.46
N GLY A 74 -13.06 -14.95 1.53
CA GLY A 74 -13.82 -13.80 1.06
C GLY A 74 -12.99 -12.93 0.09
N ARG A 75 -13.68 -12.26 -0.78
CA ARG A 75 -13.10 -11.34 -1.76
C ARG A 75 -13.81 -10.00 -1.61
N GLN A 76 -13.06 -8.92 -1.74
CA GLN A 76 -13.68 -7.61 -1.89
C GLN A 76 -14.55 -7.61 -3.14
N ASP A 77 -15.78 -7.10 -2.99
CA ASP A 77 -16.67 -6.95 -4.13
C ASP A 77 -16.19 -5.78 -5.00
N VAL A 78 -15.53 -6.13 -6.10
CA VAL A 78 -14.97 -5.18 -7.06
C VAL A 78 -15.02 -5.76 -8.47
N THR A 79 -15.40 -4.95 -9.42
CA THR A 79 -15.36 -5.31 -10.83
C THR A 79 -13.92 -5.26 -11.34
N LEU A 80 -13.41 -6.40 -11.82
CA LEU A 80 -12.09 -6.50 -12.43
C LEU A 80 -12.20 -6.62 -13.94
N ILE A 81 -11.41 -5.83 -14.64
CA ILE A 81 -11.29 -5.83 -16.08
C ILE A 81 -9.85 -6.14 -16.41
N HIS A 82 -9.61 -7.27 -17.07
CA HIS A 82 -8.26 -7.72 -17.40
C HIS A 82 -7.93 -7.36 -18.84
N SER A 83 -6.75 -6.79 -19.05
CA SER A 83 -6.14 -6.53 -20.35
C SER A 83 -4.67 -6.89 -20.32
N ARG A 84 -4.12 -7.26 -21.48
CA ARG A 84 -2.68 -7.43 -21.60
C ARG A 84 -1.99 -6.07 -21.51
N ARG A 85 -0.78 -6.02 -20.97
CA ARG A 85 -0.04 -4.75 -20.82
C ARG A 85 0.07 -3.99 -22.15
N GLN A 86 0.32 -4.67 -23.25
CA GLN A 86 0.43 -4.06 -24.57
C GLN A 86 -0.87 -3.43 -25.09
N GLU A 87 -2.02 -3.81 -24.57
CA GLU A 87 -3.32 -3.23 -24.92
C GLU A 87 -3.54 -1.85 -24.25
N ALA A 88 -2.71 -1.47 -23.28
CA ALA A 88 -2.77 -0.16 -22.64
C ALA A 88 -2.64 0.99 -23.68
N ARG A 89 -1.92 0.76 -24.78
CA ARG A 89 -1.77 1.72 -25.89
C ARG A 89 -3.07 2.04 -26.64
N GLU A 90 -4.12 1.29 -26.41
CA GLU A 90 -5.44 1.53 -27.01
C GLU A 90 -6.26 2.51 -26.17
N TYR A 91 -5.86 2.77 -24.92
CA TYR A 91 -6.59 3.56 -23.94
C TYR A 91 -5.91 4.90 -23.67
N ALA A 92 -6.70 5.96 -23.56
CA ALA A 92 -6.25 7.20 -22.94
C ALA A 92 -6.32 7.04 -21.41
N PHE A 93 -5.25 7.42 -20.73
CA PHE A 93 -5.21 7.45 -19.27
C PHE A 93 -5.51 8.86 -18.79
N ARG A 94 -6.57 9.02 -18.00
CA ARG A 94 -6.90 10.27 -17.28
C ARG A 94 -6.22 10.20 -15.93
N TYR A 95 -5.38 11.18 -15.60
CA TYR A 95 -4.66 11.19 -14.33
C TYR A 95 -4.82 12.51 -13.58
N ASN A 96 -4.65 12.45 -12.26
CA ASN A 96 -4.49 13.64 -11.42
C ASN A 96 -3.74 13.26 -10.13
N PHE A 97 -3.30 14.26 -9.38
CA PHE A 97 -2.57 14.12 -8.13
C PHE A 97 -3.46 14.50 -6.96
N TYR A 98 -3.38 13.75 -5.88
CA TYR A 98 -4.25 13.89 -4.71
C TYR A 98 -3.45 13.75 -3.42
N GLU A 99 -3.59 14.72 -2.52
CA GLU A 99 -3.06 14.58 -1.16
C GLU A 99 -3.86 13.57 -0.35
N THR A 100 -3.16 12.64 0.29
CA THR A 100 -3.77 11.60 1.12
C THR A 100 -2.99 11.44 2.43
N TYR A 101 -3.51 10.67 3.37
CA TYR A 101 -2.79 10.34 4.59
C TYR A 101 -1.46 9.60 4.30
N ALA A 102 -1.41 8.80 3.24
CA ALA A 102 -0.22 8.07 2.82
C ALA A 102 0.75 8.90 1.98
N GLY A 103 0.39 10.14 1.63
CA GLY A 103 1.17 10.99 0.79
C GLY A 103 0.43 11.44 -0.46
N GLU A 104 1.11 12.16 -1.32
CA GLU A 104 0.58 12.49 -2.62
C GLU A 104 0.53 11.22 -3.48
N LEU A 105 -0.68 10.88 -3.92
CA LEU A 105 -0.91 9.81 -4.87
C LEU A 105 -1.26 10.37 -6.24
N MET A 106 -0.66 9.85 -7.28
CA MET A 106 -1.14 9.98 -8.63
C MET A 106 -2.10 8.82 -8.91
N LEU A 107 -3.34 9.13 -9.25
CA LEU A 107 -4.32 8.16 -9.72
C LEU A 107 -4.47 8.30 -11.23
N ALA A 108 -4.53 7.18 -11.95
CA ALA A 108 -4.86 7.16 -13.35
C ALA A 108 -5.94 6.13 -13.65
N SER A 109 -6.87 6.50 -14.54
CA SER A 109 -7.99 5.65 -14.96
C SER A 109 -8.15 5.67 -16.48
N THR A 110 -8.66 4.57 -17.01
CA THR A 110 -9.26 4.51 -18.36
C THR A 110 -10.75 4.78 -18.25
N GLU A 111 -11.48 4.72 -19.37
CA GLU A 111 -12.95 4.74 -19.38
C GLU A 111 -13.56 3.48 -18.73
N ARG A 112 -12.76 2.45 -18.44
CA ARG A 112 -13.21 1.17 -17.87
C ARG A 112 -12.99 1.03 -16.38
N GLY A 113 -12.10 1.83 -15.79
CA GLY A 113 -11.78 1.76 -14.35
C GLY A 113 -10.44 2.36 -13.98
N LEU A 114 -10.16 2.36 -12.69
CA LEU A 114 -8.87 2.76 -12.13
C LEU A 114 -7.80 1.77 -12.59
N CYS A 115 -6.67 2.26 -13.10
CA CYS A 115 -5.64 1.40 -13.67
C CYS A 115 -4.25 1.60 -13.07
N VAL A 116 -3.97 2.78 -12.49
CA VAL A 116 -2.69 3.07 -11.84
C VAL A 116 -2.92 3.90 -10.58
N SER A 117 -2.15 3.58 -9.54
CA SER A 117 -1.99 4.38 -8.33
C SER A 117 -0.52 4.37 -7.94
N LEU A 118 0.12 5.52 -7.95
CA LEU A 118 1.54 5.70 -7.63
C LEU A 118 1.71 6.75 -6.55
N CYS A 119 2.53 6.43 -5.54
CA CYS A 119 3.01 7.44 -4.61
C CYS A 119 4.11 8.26 -5.29
N THR A 120 3.93 9.57 -5.36
CA THR A 120 4.84 10.43 -6.12
C THR A 120 6.07 10.87 -5.34
N PHE A 121 6.03 10.82 -4.01
CA PHE A 121 7.10 11.36 -3.16
C PHE A 121 7.59 12.75 -3.60
N MET A 122 6.69 13.57 -4.16
CA MET A 122 6.94 14.88 -4.75
C MET A 122 7.66 14.85 -6.13
N ASP A 123 7.90 13.69 -6.70
CA ASP A 123 8.40 13.52 -8.07
C ASP A 123 7.24 13.16 -9.03
N ARG A 124 6.46 14.18 -9.37
CA ARG A 124 5.35 14.03 -10.33
C ARG A 124 5.83 13.67 -11.73
N SER A 125 7.00 14.20 -12.14
CA SER A 125 7.56 13.91 -13.46
C SER A 125 7.95 12.44 -13.59
N GLY A 126 8.68 11.90 -12.61
CA GLY A 126 9.05 10.49 -12.58
C GLY A 126 7.85 9.55 -12.56
N ALA A 127 6.76 9.94 -11.88
CA ALA A 127 5.53 9.17 -11.89
C ALA A 127 4.89 9.13 -13.30
N LEU A 128 4.88 10.23 -14.04
CA LEU A 128 4.37 10.29 -15.41
C LEU A 128 5.25 9.50 -16.37
N GLU A 129 6.56 9.71 -16.30
CA GLU A 129 7.54 8.96 -17.12
C GLU A 129 7.39 7.45 -16.91
N ARG A 130 7.17 7.03 -15.67
CA ARG A 130 6.94 5.63 -15.36
C ARG A 130 5.69 5.08 -16.03
N ILE A 131 4.56 5.79 -16.02
CA ILE A 131 3.36 5.37 -16.74
C ILE A 131 3.64 5.24 -18.23
N GLU A 132 4.32 6.22 -18.82
CA GLU A 132 4.67 6.18 -20.24
C GLU A 132 5.55 4.98 -20.58
N GLN A 133 6.58 4.72 -19.77
CA GLN A 133 7.50 3.60 -19.98
C GLN A 133 6.86 2.21 -19.74
N GLU A 134 5.99 2.10 -18.74
CA GLU A 134 5.40 0.82 -18.38
C GLU A 134 4.19 0.45 -19.23
N PHE A 135 3.36 1.43 -19.60
CA PHE A 135 2.06 1.18 -20.23
C PHE A 135 1.98 1.69 -21.65
N HIS A 136 2.76 2.71 -22.04
CA HIS A 136 2.69 3.36 -23.36
C HIS A 136 1.24 3.71 -23.75
N PRO A 137 0.48 4.44 -22.91
CA PRO A 137 -0.92 4.71 -23.18
C PRO A 137 -1.10 5.53 -24.46
N LYS A 138 -2.29 5.44 -25.07
CA LYS A 138 -2.65 6.23 -26.25
C LYS A 138 -2.49 7.74 -26.01
N ALA A 139 -2.79 8.19 -24.80
CA ALA A 139 -2.59 9.56 -24.33
C ALA A 139 -2.58 9.59 -22.81
N LEU A 140 -1.85 10.56 -22.22
CA LEU A 140 -1.94 10.95 -20.82
C LEU A 140 -2.67 12.28 -20.74
N ILE A 141 -3.82 12.34 -20.07
CA ILE A 141 -4.68 13.51 -19.99
C ILE A 141 -4.84 13.88 -18.52
N GLN A 142 -4.32 15.04 -18.12
CA GLN A 142 -4.53 15.53 -16.77
C GLN A 142 -5.98 15.97 -16.58
N SER A 143 -6.76 15.15 -15.91
CA SER A 143 -8.16 15.42 -15.58
C SER A 143 -8.64 14.51 -14.45
N THR A 144 -9.69 14.93 -13.76
CA THR A 144 -10.38 14.11 -12.77
C THR A 144 -11.24 13.03 -13.43
N SER A 145 -11.64 12.04 -12.64
CA SER A 145 -12.52 10.94 -13.04
C SER A 145 -13.36 10.51 -11.84
N ALA A 146 -14.58 10.08 -12.05
CA ALA A 146 -15.43 9.51 -10.99
C ALA A 146 -14.74 8.33 -10.29
N PHE A 147 -13.95 7.54 -11.02
CA PHE A 147 -13.16 6.45 -10.42
C PHE A 147 -12.08 6.93 -9.45
N HIS A 148 -11.54 8.15 -9.65
CA HIS A 148 -10.60 8.75 -8.69
C HIS A 148 -11.34 9.15 -7.40
N ASP A 149 -12.53 9.75 -7.51
CA ASP A 149 -13.31 10.17 -6.35
C ASP A 149 -13.76 8.96 -5.51
N GLU A 150 -14.22 7.89 -6.17
CA GLU A 150 -14.57 6.62 -5.52
C GLU A 150 -13.35 5.98 -4.82
N ALA A 151 -12.19 5.97 -5.49
CA ALA A 151 -10.95 5.46 -4.92
C ALA A 151 -10.51 6.25 -3.67
N LEU A 152 -10.57 7.59 -3.72
CA LEU A 152 -10.25 8.45 -2.58
C LEU A 152 -11.22 8.24 -1.42
N CYS A 153 -12.53 8.09 -1.70
CA CYS A 153 -13.54 7.78 -0.70
C CYS A 153 -13.26 6.42 -0.03
N HIS A 154 -12.89 5.41 -0.82
CA HIS A 154 -12.48 4.10 -0.31
C HIS A 154 -11.25 4.20 0.60
N LEU A 155 -10.22 4.92 0.16
CA LEU A 155 -8.98 5.10 0.90
C LEU A 155 -9.18 5.81 2.24
N THR A 156 -9.93 6.92 2.24
CA THR A 156 -10.21 7.72 3.45
C THR A 156 -11.09 6.98 4.45
N SER A 157 -11.97 6.09 3.99
CA SER A 157 -12.81 5.26 4.85
C SER A 157 -12.14 3.95 5.28
N LEU A 158 -10.89 3.70 4.91
CA LEU A 158 -10.19 2.42 5.08
C LEU A 158 -11.02 1.23 4.56
N GLY A 159 -11.76 1.43 3.48
CA GLY A 159 -12.63 0.42 2.88
C GLY A 159 -13.92 0.11 3.65
N LYS A 160 -14.20 0.81 4.75
CA LYS A 160 -15.36 0.51 5.62
C LYS A 160 -16.70 1.08 5.11
N ARG A 161 -16.66 2.14 4.32
CA ARG A 161 -17.86 2.90 3.89
C ARG A 161 -18.03 3.01 2.38
N ALA A 162 -17.00 2.70 1.62
CA ALA A 162 -17.03 2.81 0.16
C ALA A 162 -16.44 1.56 -0.47
N SER A 163 -17.11 1.05 -1.50
CA SER A 163 -16.56 0.01 -2.37
C SER A 163 -15.39 0.54 -3.18
N LEU A 164 -14.58 -0.37 -3.70
CA LEU A 164 -13.59 -0.03 -4.71
C LEU A 164 -14.28 0.32 -6.03
N PRO A 165 -13.77 1.31 -6.78
CA PRO A 165 -14.19 1.49 -8.17
C PRO A 165 -13.81 0.26 -8.99
N PRO A 166 -14.37 0.08 -10.20
CA PRO A 166 -13.86 -0.90 -11.16
C PRO A 166 -12.35 -0.74 -11.37
N LEU A 167 -11.60 -1.85 -11.37
CA LEU A 167 -10.16 -1.87 -11.58
C LEU A 167 -9.84 -2.43 -12.97
N HIS A 168 -9.11 -1.66 -13.79
CA HIS A 168 -8.64 -2.08 -15.09
C HIS A 168 -7.17 -2.51 -15.00
N LEU A 169 -6.94 -3.81 -14.97
CA LEU A 169 -5.65 -4.44 -14.73
C LEU A 169 -4.93 -4.72 -16.05
N PHE A 170 -3.76 -4.10 -16.24
CA PHE A 170 -2.87 -4.33 -17.36
C PHE A 170 -1.69 -5.21 -16.95
N GLY A 171 -1.78 -6.51 -17.16
CA GLY A 171 -0.76 -7.46 -16.73
C GLY A 171 -0.77 -8.77 -17.49
N THR A 172 0.19 -9.64 -17.16
CA THR A 172 0.12 -11.05 -17.60
C THR A 172 -1.01 -11.76 -16.85
N PRO A 173 -1.55 -12.88 -17.39
CA PRO A 173 -2.56 -13.65 -16.68
C PRO A 173 -2.12 -14.06 -15.26
N PHE A 174 -0.84 -14.36 -15.06
CA PHE A 174 -0.30 -14.70 -13.75
C PHE A 174 -0.29 -13.49 -12.79
N GLN A 175 0.16 -12.32 -13.27
CA GLN A 175 0.14 -11.09 -12.46
C GLN A 175 -1.28 -10.73 -12.05
N CYS A 176 -2.21 -10.71 -13.00
CA CYS A 176 -3.62 -10.42 -12.72
C CYS A 176 -4.20 -11.41 -11.70
N GLY A 177 -3.89 -12.70 -11.83
CA GLY A 177 -4.33 -13.72 -10.85
C GLY A 177 -3.76 -13.49 -9.44
N VAL A 178 -2.48 -13.07 -9.33
CA VAL A 178 -1.89 -12.72 -8.03
C VAL A 178 -2.53 -11.45 -7.46
N TRP A 179 -2.77 -10.43 -8.28
CA TRP A 179 -3.41 -9.18 -7.85
C TRP A 179 -4.85 -9.42 -7.40
N GLU A 180 -5.59 -10.25 -8.12
CA GLU A 180 -6.93 -10.69 -7.70
C GLU A 180 -6.88 -11.47 -6.39
N ALA A 181 -5.90 -12.37 -6.22
CA ALA A 181 -5.71 -13.13 -4.99
C ALA A 181 -5.48 -12.23 -3.77
N MET A 182 -4.75 -11.11 -3.93
CA MET A 182 -4.53 -10.15 -2.84
C MET A 182 -5.84 -9.50 -2.35
N LEU A 183 -6.86 -9.36 -3.18
CA LEU A 183 -8.17 -8.82 -2.78
C LEU A 183 -8.93 -9.74 -1.80
N HIS A 184 -8.45 -10.96 -1.59
CA HIS A 184 -8.96 -11.87 -0.56
C HIS A 184 -8.39 -11.61 0.83
N ILE A 185 -7.41 -10.69 0.98
CA ILE A 185 -6.83 -10.34 2.28
C ILE A 185 -7.68 -9.23 2.92
N PRO A 186 -8.38 -9.51 4.03
CA PRO A 186 -9.22 -8.49 4.68
C PRO A 186 -8.40 -7.32 5.23
N SER A 187 -9.02 -6.15 5.40
CA SER A 187 -8.40 -5.03 6.11
C SER A 187 -8.07 -5.41 7.55
N GLY A 188 -6.91 -5.00 8.04
CA GLY A 188 -6.40 -5.37 9.38
C GLY A 188 -5.93 -6.82 9.49
N ARG A 189 -5.85 -7.56 8.39
CA ARG A 189 -5.29 -8.92 8.33
C ARG A 189 -4.14 -8.98 7.33
N CYS A 190 -3.27 -9.97 7.52
CA CYS A 190 -2.14 -10.22 6.64
C CYS A 190 -2.13 -11.68 6.16
N CYS A 191 -1.33 -11.96 5.15
CA CYS A 191 -1.01 -13.32 4.71
C CYS A 191 0.47 -13.41 4.31
N HIS A 192 0.97 -14.63 4.17
CA HIS A 192 2.31 -14.82 3.61
C HIS A 192 2.28 -14.95 2.08
N TYR A 193 3.41 -14.63 1.44
CA TYR A 193 3.60 -14.89 -0.01
C TYR A 193 3.27 -16.34 -0.40
N GLN A 194 3.51 -17.27 0.52
CA GLN A 194 3.23 -18.70 0.31
C GLN A 194 1.73 -19.00 0.25
N ASP A 195 0.91 -18.28 1.00
CA ASP A 195 -0.55 -18.47 1.01
C ASP A 195 -1.13 -18.00 -0.33
N LEU A 196 -0.68 -16.84 -0.83
CA LEU A 196 -1.02 -16.38 -2.18
C LEU A 196 -0.55 -17.37 -3.25
N ALA A 197 0.66 -17.91 -3.12
CA ALA A 197 1.19 -18.90 -4.07
C ALA A 197 0.32 -20.15 -4.11
N THR A 198 -0.18 -20.60 -2.97
CA THR A 198 -1.11 -21.73 -2.89
C THR A 198 -2.45 -21.39 -3.53
N LEU A 199 -2.99 -20.19 -3.24
CA LEU A 199 -4.29 -19.75 -3.78
C LEU A 199 -4.27 -19.65 -5.32
N VAL A 200 -3.17 -19.16 -5.91
CA VAL A 200 -3.03 -19.07 -7.38
C VAL A 200 -2.56 -20.38 -8.04
N GLY A 201 -2.61 -21.50 -7.34
CA GLY A 201 -2.25 -22.83 -7.85
C GLY A 201 -0.74 -23.00 -8.14
N LYS A 202 0.13 -22.23 -7.50
CA LYS A 202 1.59 -22.28 -7.62
C LYS A 202 2.28 -22.45 -6.26
N PRO A 203 2.02 -23.50 -5.50
CA PRO A 203 2.47 -23.65 -4.11
C PRO A 203 4.01 -23.61 -3.94
N ARG A 204 4.79 -23.80 -4.99
CA ARG A 204 6.25 -23.66 -4.99
C ARG A 204 6.73 -22.34 -5.58
N GLY A 205 5.81 -21.42 -5.90
CA GLY A 205 6.07 -20.19 -6.66
C GLY A 205 6.15 -18.91 -5.80
N ALA A 206 6.46 -18.98 -4.51
CA ALA A 206 6.46 -17.81 -3.62
C ALA A 206 7.34 -16.66 -4.14
N GLN A 207 8.50 -16.95 -4.77
CA GLN A 207 9.36 -15.93 -5.38
C GLN A 207 8.69 -15.26 -6.58
N ALA A 208 8.09 -16.03 -7.48
CA ALA A 208 7.37 -15.49 -8.64
C ALA A 208 6.15 -14.66 -8.20
N VAL A 209 5.45 -15.11 -7.14
CA VAL A 209 4.37 -14.36 -6.50
C VAL A 209 4.91 -13.05 -5.92
N GLY A 210 6.05 -13.07 -5.21
CA GLY A 210 6.69 -11.86 -4.71
C GLY A 210 6.99 -10.84 -5.82
N THR A 211 7.50 -11.30 -6.97
CA THR A 211 7.72 -10.44 -8.13
C THR A 211 6.40 -9.84 -8.65
N ALA A 212 5.33 -10.64 -8.74
CA ALA A 212 4.01 -10.16 -9.17
C ALA A 212 3.38 -9.19 -8.16
N VAL A 213 3.53 -9.44 -6.84
CA VAL A 213 3.12 -8.52 -5.76
C VAL A 213 3.84 -7.18 -5.87
N GLY A 214 5.18 -7.20 -6.09
CA GLY A 214 5.98 -5.99 -6.29
C GLY A 214 5.65 -5.21 -7.57
N ALA A 215 5.09 -5.88 -8.58
CA ALA A 215 4.65 -5.26 -9.83
C ALA A 215 3.21 -4.72 -9.77
N ASN A 216 2.57 -4.69 -8.59
CA ASN A 216 1.21 -4.18 -8.42
C ASN A 216 1.12 -2.69 -8.80
N PRO A 217 0.33 -2.31 -9.82
CA PRO A 217 0.21 -0.92 -10.26
C PRO A 217 -0.84 -0.12 -9.46
N LEU A 218 -1.57 -0.75 -8.56
CA LEU A 218 -2.76 -0.19 -7.89
C LEU A 218 -2.67 -0.22 -6.36
N ALA A 219 -1.46 -0.09 -5.79
CA ALA A 219 -1.33 0.05 -4.34
C ALA A 219 -1.85 1.42 -3.87
N PRO A 220 -2.55 1.52 -2.71
CA PRO A 220 -2.87 0.44 -1.79
C PRO A 220 -4.20 -0.27 -2.07
N PHE A 221 -4.93 0.08 -3.13
CA PHE A 221 -6.25 -0.48 -3.46
C PHE A 221 -6.22 -2.00 -3.67
N ILE A 222 -5.17 -2.51 -4.32
CA ILE A 222 -4.80 -3.92 -4.27
C ILE A 222 -3.76 -4.06 -3.16
N PRO A 223 -4.09 -4.74 -2.04
CA PRO A 223 -3.40 -4.56 -0.77
C PRO A 223 -2.08 -5.36 -0.66
N CYS A 224 -1.08 -5.03 -1.50
CA CYS A 224 0.25 -5.64 -1.41
C CYS A 224 0.97 -5.36 -0.08
N HIS A 225 0.60 -4.29 0.64
CA HIS A 225 1.11 -3.98 1.97
C HIS A 225 0.69 -5.01 3.03
N ARG A 226 -0.36 -5.81 2.79
CA ARG A 226 -0.83 -6.88 3.69
C ARG A 226 -0.11 -8.21 3.46
N VAL A 227 0.82 -8.28 2.51
CA VAL A 227 1.61 -9.49 2.23
C VAL A 227 2.93 -9.44 2.97
N LEU A 228 3.20 -10.43 3.81
CA LEU A 228 4.36 -10.48 4.70
C LEU A 228 5.28 -11.67 4.36
N PRO A 229 6.59 -11.59 4.69
CA PRO A 229 7.46 -12.75 4.70
C PRO A 229 7.09 -13.69 5.85
N ARG A 230 7.56 -14.93 5.78
CA ARG A 230 7.33 -15.96 6.83
C ARG A 230 7.95 -15.64 8.19
N THR A 231 8.78 -14.62 8.25
CA THR A 231 9.38 -14.11 9.50
C THR A 231 8.44 -13.23 10.31
N ASP A 232 7.20 -13.00 9.81
CA ASP A 232 6.20 -12.13 10.42
C ASP A 232 6.75 -10.72 10.72
N THR A 233 7.61 -10.23 9.83
CA THR A 233 8.12 -8.86 9.84
C THR A 233 7.51 -8.08 8.68
N LEU A 234 7.70 -6.76 8.63
CA LEU A 234 7.19 -5.95 7.51
C LEU A 234 7.73 -6.43 6.15
N GLY A 235 9.01 -6.86 6.10
CA GLY A 235 9.68 -7.20 4.86
C GLY A 235 9.84 -5.99 3.93
N ASP A 236 10.33 -6.26 2.72
CA ASP A 236 10.52 -5.25 1.69
C ASP A 236 9.20 -4.77 1.10
N TYR A 237 9.21 -3.55 0.57
CA TYR A 237 8.09 -2.95 -0.14
C TYR A 237 8.60 -2.08 -1.27
N TYR A 238 7.89 -2.03 -2.39
CA TYR A 238 8.33 -1.28 -3.56
C TYR A 238 8.64 0.19 -3.25
N TRP A 239 7.82 0.83 -2.43
CA TRP A 239 8.02 2.23 -2.01
C TRP A 239 8.70 2.37 -0.63
N GLY A 240 9.36 1.33 -0.17
CA GLY A 240 10.05 1.31 1.13
C GLY A 240 9.16 0.91 2.31
N SER A 241 9.80 0.38 3.34
CA SER A 241 9.15 -0.13 4.55
C SER A 241 8.36 0.95 5.31
N ALA A 242 8.81 2.20 5.28
CA ALA A 242 8.12 3.32 5.90
C ALA A 242 6.69 3.50 5.34
N LEU A 243 6.55 3.47 4.02
CA LEU A 243 5.24 3.61 3.40
C LEU A 243 4.38 2.37 3.62
N LYS A 244 4.99 1.17 3.62
CA LYS A 244 4.25 -0.05 3.98
C LYS A 244 3.66 0.04 5.37
N ALA A 245 4.46 0.47 6.36
CA ALA A 245 4.00 0.68 7.73
C ALA A 245 2.91 1.76 7.80
N LEU A 246 3.12 2.90 7.13
CA LEU A 246 2.15 4.02 7.13
C LEU A 246 0.77 3.61 6.59
N VAL A 247 0.73 2.73 5.59
CA VAL A 247 -0.54 2.24 5.02
C VAL A 247 -1.15 1.13 5.86
N LEU A 248 -0.34 0.24 6.44
CA LEU A 248 -0.81 -0.91 7.20
C LEU A 248 -1.31 -0.54 8.60
N LEU A 249 -0.62 0.37 9.30
CA LEU A 249 -0.93 0.76 10.68
C LEU A 249 -2.39 1.20 10.91
N PRO A 250 -2.99 2.11 10.10
CA PRO A 250 -4.38 2.51 10.30
C PRO A 250 -5.36 1.34 10.24
N GLU A 251 -5.07 0.34 9.42
CA GLU A 251 -5.91 -0.85 9.28
C GLU A 251 -5.80 -1.75 10.52
N LEU A 252 -4.58 -1.97 11.03
CA LEU A 252 -4.32 -2.79 12.21
C LEU A 252 -4.95 -2.14 13.47
N ILE A 253 -4.76 -0.84 13.65
CA ILE A 253 -5.32 -0.08 14.76
C ILE A 253 -6.86 -0.07 14.72
N SER A 254 -7.43 0.05 13.52
CA SER A 254 -8.89 0.09 13.33
C SER A 254 -9.58 -1.28 13.42
N SER A 255 -8.83 -2.35 13.41
CA SER A 255 -9.32 -3.74 13.42
C SER A 255 -8.51 -4.58 14.42
N PRO A 256 -8.49 -4.18 15.71
CA PRO A 256 -7.68 -4.88 16.71
C PRO A 256 -8.06 -6.36 16.79
N LEU A 257 -7.07 -7.17 17.15
CA LEU A 257 -7.24 -8.60 17.39
C LEU A 257 -7.84 -8.76 18.81
N TYR A 258 -9.01 -9.34 18.91
CA TYR A 258 -9.61 -9.75 20.17
C TYR A 258 -9.44 -11.25 20.34
#